data_8b71505451bb0c1520ba5d3bfa8a4a34
#
_entry.id   8b71505451bb0c1520ba5d3bfa8a4a34
#
_cell.length_a   1.000
_cell.length_b   1.000
_cell.length_c   1.000
_cell.angle_alpha   90.00
_cell.angle_beta   90.00
_cell.angle_gamma   90.00
#
_symmetry.space_group_name_H-M   'P 1'
#
loop_
_entity.id
_entity.type
_entity.pdbx_description
1 polymer ?
#
loop_
_entity_poly.entity_id
_entity_poly.type
_entity_poly.pdbx_seq_one_letter_code
_entity_poly.pdbx_strand_id
1 'polypeptide(L)'
;MKQAKKDYYVDDIIEIKIPNVDVPVKGIIVSITSGFEDDVCREDFKYYIHNTCLVYANNALHYLCYDIVCTTVVDEEKSQYDEDGYCIEPEWKDVYVQTELKYKNVFIEECIIPKYDKLLK
;
A
#
# COMPACT_ATOMS: atom_id res chain seq x y z
N MET A 1 -6.02 -16.68 -3.49
CA MET A 1 -7.04 -15.63 -3.44
C MET A 1 -6.39 -14.28 -3.71
N LYS A 2 -6.89 -13.58 -4.71
CA LYS A 2 -6.34 -12.26 -5.05
C LYS A 2 -6.78 -11.24 -4.03
N GLN A 3 -5.82 -10.59 -3.40
CA GLN A 3 -6.10 -9.44 -2.56
C GLN A 3 -6.39 -8.24 -3.45
N ALA A 4 -7.57 -7.67 -3.34
CA ALA A 4 -7.91 -6.49 -4.13
C ALA A 4 -7.07 -5.31 -3.67
N LYS A 5 -6.52 -4.56 -4.63
CA LYS A 5 -5.81 -3.33 -4.35
C LYS A 5 -6.79 -2.29 -3.83
N LYS A 6 -6.54 -1.77 -2.63
CA LYS A 6 -7.30 -0.67 -2.06
C LYS A 6 -6.58 0.63 -2.31
N ASP A 7 -7.24 1.56 -2.99
CA ASP A 7 -6.65 2.87 -3.25
C ASP A 7 -6.86 3.80 -2.06
N TYR A 8 -5.79 4.46 -1.65
CA TYR A 8 -5.81 5.49 -0.62
C TYR A 8 -5.51 6.84 -1.25
N TYR A 9 -6.29 7.83 -0.90
CA TYR A 9 -6.15 9.18 -1.44
C TYR A 9 -6.07 10.20 -0.32
N VAL A 10 -5.44 11.33 -0.62
CA VAL A 10 -5.44 12.48 0.28
C VAL A 10 -6.90 12.92 0.52
N ASP A 11 -7.21 13.27 1.76
CA ASP A 11 -8.54 13.63 2.27
C ASP A 11 -9.50 12.45 2.49
N ASP A 12 -9.07 11.22 2.23
CA ASP A 12 -9.86 10.04 2.61
C ASP A 12 -9.96 9.89 4.12
N ILE A 13 -11.14 9.50 4.58
CA ILE A 13 -11.37 9.15 5.99
C ILE A 13 -11.25 7.64 6.12
N ILE A 14 -10.35 7.22 7.01
CA ILE A 14 -10.06 5.80 7.24
C ILE A 14 -10.13 5.48 8.72
N GLU A 15 -10.25 4.20 9.04
CA GLU A 15 -10.11 3.72 10.41
C GLU A 15 -8.68 3.23 10.63
N ILE A 16 -8.05 3.68 11.70
CA ILE A 16 -6.70 3.28 12.05
C ILE A 16 -6.66 2.74 13.47
N LYS A 17 -5.71 1.83 13.70
CA LYS A 17 -5.42 1.29 15.04
C LYS A 17 -4.17 1.96 15.57
N ILE A 18 -4.36 2.78 16.60
CA ILE A 18 -3.26 3.47 17.25
C ILE A 18 -2.79 2.59 18.43
N PRO A 19 -1.47 2.39 18.61
CA PRO A 19 -0.98 1.65 19.77
C PRO A 19 -1.49 2.26 21.08
N ASN A 20 -1.87 1.40 22.03
CA ASN A 20 -2.42 1.77 23.34
C ASN A 20 -3.83 2.38 23.29
N VAL A 21 -4.50 2.33 22.15
CA VAL A 21 -5.90 2.69 22.01
C VAL A 21 -6.70 1.44 21.66
N ASP A 22 -7.64 1.06 22.49
CA ASP A 22 -8.35 -0.21 22.41
C ASP A 22 -9.30 -0.32 21.20
N VAL A 23 -9.75 0.80 20.67
CA VAL A 23 -10.72 0.83 19.58
C VAL A 23 -10.13 1.56 18.38
N PRO A 24 -10.50 1.16 17.13
CA PRO A 24 -10.11 1.92 15.96
C PRO A 24 -10.65 3.34 16.02
N VAL A 25 -9.86 4.29 15.54
CA VAL A 25 -10.26 5.70 15.48
C VAL A 25 -10.32 6.15 14.02
N LYS A 26 -11.18 7.11 13.74
CA LYS A 26 -11.25 7.72 12.43
C LYS A 26 -10.11 8.70 12.25
N GLY A 27 -9.46 8.60 11.09
CA GLY A 27 -8.41 9.53 10.70
C GLY A 27 -8.62 10.00 9.28
N ILE A 28 -8.02 11.13 8.95
CA ILE A 28 -8.04 11.67 7.60
C ILE A 28 -6.62 11.70 7.05
N ILE A 29 -6.46 11.25 5.81
CA ILE A 29 -5.15 11.22 5.15
C ILE A 29 -4.79 12.64 4.73
N VAL A 30 -3.71 13.16 5.31
CA VAL A 30 -3.22 14.51 5.03
C VAL A 30 -2.30 14.51 3.81
N SER A 31 -1.42 13.52 3.73
CA SER A 31 -0.49 13.38 2.60
C SER A 31 -0.07 11.93 2.42
N ILE A 32 0.34 11.61 1.20
CA ILE A 32 0.90 10.30 0.85
C ILE A 32 2.20 10.54 0.11
N THR A 33 3.27 9.93 0.61
CA THR A 33 4.60 9.98 -0.02
C THR A 33 4.97 8.59 -0.47
N SER A 34 5.43 8.46 -1.72
CA SER A 34 5.80 7.18 -2.31
C SER A 34 7.28 7.12 -2.62
N GLY A 35 7.90 5.98 -2.29
CA GLY A 35 9.27 5.66 -2.66
C GLY A 35 9.28 4.40 -3.52
N PHE A 36 10.25 4.30 -4.40
CA PHE A 36 10.38 3.17 -5.32
C PHE A 36 11.66 2.41 -5.01
N GLU A 37 11.56 1.08 -4.96
CA GLU A 37 12.71 0.20 -4.77
C GLU A 37 12.62 -0.95 -5.77
N ASP A 38 13.69 -1.18 -6.50
CA ASP A 38 13.79 -2.17 -7.55
C ASP A 38 14.67 -3.34 -7.09
N ASP A 39 14.17 -4.56 -7.21
CA ASP A 39 14.92 -5.77 -6.90
C ASP A 39 15.20 -6.55 -8.18
N VAL A 40 16.32 -6.25 -8.82
CA VAL A 40 16.72 -6.84 -10.10
C VAL A 40 17.59 -8.10 -9.96
N CYS A 41 17.85 -8.55 -8.74
CA CYS A 41 18.80 -9.64 -8.48
C CYS A 41 18.19 -11.04 -8.59
N ARG A 42 16.92 -11.15 -8.95
CA ARG A 42 16.21 -12.43 -9.02
C ARG A 42 15.70 -12.72 -10.43
N GLU A 43 15.40 -13.99 -10.70
CA GLU A 43 14.79 -14.43 -11.94
C GLU A 43 13.46 -13.72 -12.21
N ASP A 44 12.73 -13.40 -11.14
CA ASP A 44 11.51 -12.63 -11.22
C ASP A 44 11.81 -11.15 -11.02
N PHE A 45 11.33 -10.33 -11.93
CA PHE A 45 11.44 -8.89 -11.76
C PHE A 45 10.45 -8.45 -10.69
N LYS A 46 10.97 -7.94 -9.58
CA LYS A 46 10.16 -7.38 -8.49
C LYS A 46 10.52 -5.93 -8.26
N TYR A 47 9.51 -5.13 -8.05
CA TYR A 47 9.72 -3.79 -7.52
C TYR A 47 8.69 -3.48 -6.45
N TYR A 48 9.06 -2.56 -5.60
CA TYR A 48 8.27 -2.17 -4.44
C TYR A 48 7.95 -0.70 -4.52
N ILE A 49 6.70 -0.36 -4.23
CA ILE A 49 6.29 1.01 -4.02
C ILE A 49 5.98 1.14 -2.54
N HIS A 50 6.86 1.83 -1.82
CA HIS A 50 6.70 2.08 -0.39
C HIS A 50 5.91 3.36 -0.21
N ASN A 51 4.76 3.28 0.42
CA ASN A 51 3.88 4.43 0.63
C ASN A 51 3.82 4.76 2.12
N THR A 52 4.02 6.03 2.44
CA THR A 52 3.89 6.55 3.78
C THR A 52 2.76 7.58 3.80
N CYS A 53 1.75 7.31 4.63
CA CYS A 53 0.61 8.20 4.81
C CYS A 53 0.79 9.00 6.09
N LEU A 54 0.59 10.32 6.01
CA LEU A 54 0.46 11.15 7.19
C LEU A 54 -1.05 11.28 7.46
N VAL A 55 -1.48 10.86 8.63
CA VAL A 55 -2.89 10.77 8.98
C VAL A 55 -3.17 11.58 10.23
N TYR A 56 -4.16 12.46 10.17
CA TYR A 56 -4.65 13.19 11.32
C TYR A 56 -5.74 12.37 12.01
N ALA A 57 -5.53 12.03 13.27
CA ALA A 57 -6.49 11.27 14.06
C ALA A 57 -6.25 11.54 15.54
N ASN A 58 -7.32 11.62 16.31
CA ASN A 58 -7.25 11.75 17.76
C ASN A 58 -6.34 12.90 18.23
N ASN A 59 -6.48 14.07 17.59
CA ASN A 59 -5.71 15.30 17.86
C ASN A 59 -4.19 15.12 17.73
N ALA A 60 -3.75 14.26 16.81
CA ALA A 60 -2.34 14.00 16.55
C ALA A 60 -2.13 13.65 15.08
N LEU A 61 -0.89 13.78 14.63
CA LEU A 61 -0.47 13.36 13.30
C LEU A 61 0.34 12.07 13.42
N HIS A 62 -0.05 11.07 12.63
CA HIS A 62 0.54 9.72 12.68
C HIS A 62 1.05 9.32 11.31
N TYR A 63 2.13 8.54 11.30
CA TYR A 63 2.62 7.88 10.09
C TYR A 63 2.11 6.45 10.04
N LEU A 64 1.53 6.11 8.90
CA LEU A 64 1.15 4.75 8.55
C LEU A 64 1.80 4.40 7.22
N CYS A 65 2.10 3.15 6.99
CA CYS A 65 2.73 2.71 5.74
C CYS A 65 2.07 1.48 5.17
N TYR A 66 2.16 1.37 3.86
CA TYR A 66 1.78 0.17 3.12
C TYR A 66 2.64 0.08 1.86
N ASP A 67 2.84 -1.13 1.39
CA ASP A 67 3.63 -1.38 0.20
C ASP A 67 2.77 -1.96 -0.91
N ILE A 68 3.11 -1.63 -2.14
CA ILE A 68 2.61 -2.34 -3.32
C ILE A 68 3.79 -3.08 -3.90
N VAL A 69 3.68 -4.41 -3.97
CA VAL A 69 4.69 -5.27 -4.58
C VAL A 69 4.22 -5.64 -5.96
N CYS A 70 4.99 -5.27 -6.98
CA CYS A 70 4.73 -5.67 -8.34
C CYS A 70 5.72 -6.75 -8.75
N THR A 71 5.20 -7.88 -9.23
CA THR A 71 6.00 -8.99 -9.72
C THR A 71 5.64 -9.24 -11.17
N THR A 72 6.64 -9.27 -12.05
CA THR A 72 6.43 -9.65 -13.46
C THR A 72 6.70 -11.13 -13.59
N VAL A 73 5.68 -11.88 -13.96
CA VAL A 73 5.74 -13.34 -14.09
C VAL A 73 5.25 -13.79 -15.47
N VAL A 74 5.60 -15.01 -15.85
CA VAL A 74 5.11 -15.59 -17.09
C VAL A 74 3.63 -15.89 -16.97
N ASP A 75 2.85 -15.43 -17.94
CA ASP A 75 1.44 -15.77 -18.05
C ASP A 75 1.31 -17.08 -18.82
N GLU A 76 1.14 -18.19 -18.09
CA GLU A 76 1.09 -19.53 -18.68
C GLU A 76 -0.12 -19.71 -19.61
N GLU A 77 -1.22 -19.04 -19.36
CA GLU A 77 -2.43 -19.15 -20.17
C GLU A 77 -2.28 -18.48 -21.53
N LYS A 78 -1.49 -17.39 -21.62
CA LYS A 78 -1.27 -16.65 -22.86
C LYS A 78 0.01 -17.01 -23.57
N SER A 79 0.91 -17.73 -22.91
CA SER A 79 2.16 -18.19 -23.50
C SER A 79 1.90 -19.33 -24.46
N GLN A 80 2.73 -19.44 -25.49
CA GLN A 80 2.64 -20.52 -26.46
C GLN A 80 3.66 -21.62 -26.16
N TYR A 81 3.19 -22.85 -26.18
CA TYR A 81 4.00 -24.02 -25.92
C TYR A 81 3.99 -24.96 -27.12
N ASP A 82 5.09 -25.69 -27.33
CA ASP A 82 5.16 -26.72 -28.37
C ASP A 82 4.51 -28.03 -27.88
N GLU A 83 4.53 -29.06 -28.73
CA GLU A 83 3.95 -30.37 -28.44
C GLU A 83 4.58 -31.05 -27.22
N ASP A 84 5.84 -30.76 -26.95
CA ASP A 84 6.59 -31.32 -25.83
C ASP A 84 6.46 -30.50 -24.53
N GLY A 85 5.71 -29.42 -24.57
CA GLY A 85 5.48 -28.58 -23.41
C GLY A 85 6.53 -27.49 -23.18
N TYR A 86 7.43 -27.28 -24.14
CA TYR A 86 8.40 -26.19 -24.04
C TYR A 86 7.80 -24.85 -24.49
N CYS A 87 8.11 -23.81 -23.74
CA CYS A 87 7.61 -22.47 -24.04
C CYS A 87 8.32 -21.90 -25.27
N ILE A 88 7.56 -21.62 -26.33
CA ILE A 88 8.06 -21.03 -27.56
C ILE A 88 8.03 -19.50 -27.49
N GLU A 89 6.92 -18.94 -27.03
CA GLU A 89 6.73 -17.49 -26.86
C GLU A 89 6.16 -17.22 -25.48
N PRO A 90 7.00 -16.77 -24.53
CA PRO A 90 6.49 -16.39 -23.23
C PRO A 90 5.76 -15.05 -23.31
N GLU A 91 4.59 -14.99 -22.72
CA GLU A 91 3.88 -13.75 -22.44
C GLU A 91 4.05 -13.43 -20.96
N TRP A 92 4.23 -12.15 -20.65
CA TRP A 92 4.49 -11.70 -19.30
C TRP A 92 3.32 -10.90 -18.77
N LYS A 93 3.07 -11.01 -17.48
CA LYS A 93 2.05 -10.23 -16.80
C LYS A 93 2.58 -9.66 -15.49
N ASP A 94 2.02 -8.53 -15.10
CA ASP A 94 2.32 -7.91 -13.83
C ASP A 94 1.28 -8.31 -12.79
N VAL A 95 1.77 -8.75 -11.64
CA VAL A 95 0.93 -9.10 -10.50
C VAL A 95 1.21 -8.11 -9.37
N TYR A 96 0.16 -7.48 -8.87
CA TYR A 96 0.25 -6.47 -7.81
C TYR A 96 -0.34 -7.02 -6.53
N VAL A 97 0.42 -6.92 -5.45
CA VAL A 97 -0.03 -7.27 -4.10
C VAL A 97 0.17 -6.06 -3.20
N GLN A 98 -0.88 -5.68 -2.51
CA GLN A 98 -0.83 -4.57 -1.57
C GLN A 98 -0.82 -5.11 -0.15
N THR A 99 0.11 -4.61 0.67
CA THR A 99 0.13 -4.95 2.09
C THR A 99 -0.91 -4.15 2.84
N GLU A 100 -1.26 -4.61 4.03
CA GLU A 100 -2.17 -3.87 4.91
C GLU A 100 -1.51 -2.56 5.36
N LEU A 101 -2.35 -1.57 5.60
CA LEU A 101 -1.91 -0.30 6.18
C LEU A 101 -1.48 -0.54 7.62
N LYS A 102 -0.23 -0.25 7.93
CA LYS A 102 0.37 -0.49 9.25
C LYS A 102 0.77 0.81 9.91
N TYR A 103 0.54 0.89 11.20
CA TYR A 103 0.99 2.01 12.01
C TYR A 103 2.52 2.00 12.11
N LYS A 104 3.14 3.13 11.84
CA LYS A 104 4.59 3.26 11.89
C LYS A 104 5.04 4.00 13.16
N ASN A 105 4.64 5.26 13.28
CA ASN A 105 4.95 6.07 14.45
C ASN A 105 4.08 7.32 14.48
N VAL A 106 4.13 8.02 15.61
CA VAL A 106 3.53 9.33 15.73
C VAL A 106 4.52 10.37 15.20
N PHE A 107 4.01 11.31 14.41
CA PHE A 107 4.80 12.43 13.90
C PHE A 107 4.72 13.64 14.84
N ILE A 108 3.51 14.01 15.22
CA ILE A 108 3.27 15.08 16.21
C ILE A 108 2.19 14.55 17.16
N GLU A 109 2.53 14.44 18.45
CA GLU A 109 1.65 13.84 19.47
C GLU A 109 0.47 14.72 19.86
N GLU A 110 0.65 16.02 19.83
CA GLU A 110 -0.42 16.96 20.18
C GLU A 110 -0.54 17.99 19.05
N CYS A 111 -1.64 17.88 18.31
CA CYS A 111 -1.86 18.76 17.18
C CYS A 111 -3.36 18.86 16.94
N ILE A 112 -3.91 20.07 17.03
CA ILE A 112 -5.30 20.30 16.67
C ILE A 112 -5.33 21.05 15.36
N ILE A 113 -5.88 20.41 14.32
CA ILE A 113 -6.08 21.02 13.02
C ILE A 113 -7.60 21.18 12.84
N PRO A 114 -8.16 22.38 13.05
CA PRO A 114 -9.61 22.58 13.06
C PRO A 114 -10.31 22.08 11.80
N LYS A 115 -9.69 22.25 10.65
CA LYS A 115 -10.21 21.77 9.36
C LYS A 115 -10.50 20.27 9.37
N TYR A 116 -9.54 19.47 9.82
CA TYR A 116 -9.66 18.02 9.85
C TYR A 116 -10.49 17.54 11.01
N ASP A 117 -10.34 18.19 12.15
CA ASP A 117 -11.12 17.87 13.36
C ASP A 117 -12.62 18.01 13.08
N LYS A 118 -13.00 19.03 12.34
CA LYS A 118 -14.38 19.26 11.92
C LYS A 118 -14.90 18.15 11.00
N LEU A 119 -14.06 17.65 10.09
CA LEU A 119 -14.43 16.59 9.16
C LEU A 119 -14.60 15.24 9.85
N LEU A 120 -13.92 15.01 10.97
CA LEU A 120 -13.95 13.75 11.71
C LEU A 120 -15.09 13.66 12.74
N LYS A 121 -15.80 14.73 12.97
CA LYS A 121 -16.93 14.77 13.92
C LYS A 121 -18.25 14.45 13.27
#